data_da0de3bd375b000be683003fb72c49a0
#
_entry.id   da0de3bd375b000be683003fb72c49a0
#
_cell.length_a   1.000
_cell.length_b   1.000
_cell.length_c   1.000
_cell.angle_alpha   90.00
_cell.angle_beta   90.00
_cell.angle_gamma   90.00
#
_symmetry.space_group_name_H-M   'P 1'
#
loop_
_entity.id
_entity.type
_entity.pdbx_description
1 polymer ?
#
loop_
_entity_poly.entity_id
_entity_poly.type
_entity_poly.pdbx_seq_one_letter_code
_entity_poly.pdbx_strand_id
1 'polypeptide(L)'
;AFALSGTRKIRITGGEPTLRKDLPEIIALCKQTPGIREVVMTSNGYRLAPKLATLKKAGLDRINLSVDSLTPAVFEMITGHDRLRDVLDAVDEALALGMPVKLNAVLMRHYNGDELARFTDYLRHRPVTARFIELMETGDNREFFRQQHRPAHLLENWLATNGWRPRARGEDDGPAREFDHPGHAGRVGLIRPYKQGFCDDCNRLRVSSLGDLQLCLFSQGGISLRDALRHDTPEQLSRRLHRLVLGKKAGHGLHRHDPGATRHLAMIGG
;
A
#
# COMPACT_ATOMS: atom_id res chain seq x y z
N ALA A 1 -4.12 -22.21 -2.30
CA ALA A 1 -2.67 -22.40 -2.30
C ALA A 1 -1.97 -21.39 -1.37
N PHE A 2 -2.09 -20.08 -1.59
CA PHE A 2 -1.42 -19.07 -0.75
C PHE A 2 -1.83 -19.17 0.72
N ALA A 3 -3.11 -19.39 1.03
CA ALA A 3 -3.58 -19.61 2.40
C ALA A 3 -2.94 -20.86 3.04
N LEU A 4 -2.82 -21.96 2.29
CA LEU A 4 -2.10 -23.16 2.71
C LEU A 4 -0.61 -22.90 2.96
N SER A 5 -0.04 -21.89 2.31
CA SER A 5 1.35 -21.43 2.54
C SER A 5 1.47 -20.41 3.68
N GLY A 6 0.43 -20.20 4.48
CA GLY A 6 0.44 -19.30 5.64
C GLY A 6 0.07 -17.85 5.35
N THR A 7 -0.38 -17.52 4.13
CA THR A 7 -0.91 -16.17 3.84
C THR A 7 -2.19 -15.93 4.63
N ARG A 8 -2.22 -14.88 5.44
CA ARG A 8 -3.37 -14.47 6.27
C ARG A 8 -4.06 -13.22 5.75
N LYS A 9 -3.36 -12.42 4.94
CA LYS A 9 -3.83 -11.14 4.43
C LYS A 9 -3.70 -11.07 2.91
N ILE A 10 -4.78 -10.70 2.26
CA ILE A 10 -4.80 -10.42 0.82
C ILE A 10 -5.02 -8.93 0.60
N ARG A 11 -4.21 -8.34 -0.28
CA ARG A 11 -4.41 -6.97 -0.74
C ARG A 11 -4.80 -6.98 -2.21
N ILE A 12 -5.99 -6.50 -2.49
CA ILE A 12 -6.47 -6.28 -3.85
C ILE A 12 -5.99 -4.89 -4.28
N THR A 13 -5.30 -4.86 -5.39
CA THR A 13 -4.73 -3.66 -6.00
C THR A 13 -4.69 -3.87 -7.52
N GLY A 14 -3.88 -3.14 -8.25
CA GLY A 14 -3.76 -3.25 -9.71
C GLY A 14 -3.55 -1.86 -10.28
N GLY A 15 -4.11 -1.54 -11.44
CA GLY A 15 -4.37 -0.16 -11.82
C GLY A 15 -5.37 0.44 -10.84
N GLU A 16 -6.66 0.32 -11.15
CA GLU A 16 -7.73 0.68 -10.19
C GLU A 16 -8.70 -0.50 -10.06
N PRO A 17 -8.76 -1.17 -8.89
CA PRO A 17 -9.58 -2.37 -8.71
C PRO A 17 -11.08 -2.11 -8.86
N THR A 18 -11.54 -0.90 -8.57
CA THR A 18 -12.98 -0.53 -8.65
C THR A 18 -13.53 -0.46 -10.06
N LEU A 19 -12.67 -0.59 -11.09
CA LEU A 19 -13.08 -0.71 -12.49
C LEU A 19 -13.59 -2.12 -12.81
N ARG A 20 -13.28 -3.12 -11.99
CA ARG A 20 -13.77 -4.49 -12.17
C ARG A 20 -15.22 -4.60 -11.68
N LYS A 21 -16.08 -5.15 -12.53
CA LYS A 21 -17.50 -5.38 -12.17
C LYS A 21 -17.67 -6.51 -11.16
N ASP A 22 -16.80 -7.52 -11.21
CA ASP A 22 -16.76 -8.70 -10.36
C ASP A 22 -15.92 -8.53 -9.08
N LEU A 23 -15.56 -7.28 -8.74
CA LEU A 23 -14.77 -6.99 -7.53
C LEU A 23 -15.41 -7.51 -6.24
N PRO A 24 -16.74 -7.39 -6.00
CA PRO A 24 -17.37 -7.94 -4.81
C PRO A 24 -17.21 -9.46 -4.71
N GLU A 25 -17.35 -10.20 -5.81
CA GLU A 25 -17.18 -11.64 -5.85
C GLU A 25 -15.73 -12.03 -5.54
N ILE A 26 -14.74 -11.30 -6.08
CA ILE A 26 -13.33 -11.53 -5.78
C ILE A 26 -13.04 -11.33 -4.30
N ILE A 27 -13.58 -10.26 -3.69
CA ILE A 27 -13.45 -10.00 -2.24
C ILE A 27 -14.07 -11.16 -1.44
N ALA A 28 -15.28 -11.58 -1.80
CA ALA A 28 -15.97 -12.67 -1.12
C ALA A 28 -15.20 -14.00 -1.20
N LEU A 29 -14.70 -14.35 -2.37
CA LEU A 29 -13.87 -15.55 -2.56
C LEU A 29 -12.58 -15.49 -1.71
N CYS A 30 -11.92 -14.35 -1.67
CA CYS A 30 -10.75 -14.15 -0.82
C CYS A 30 -11.11 -14.32 0.67
N LYS A 31 -12.19 -13.68 1.12
CA LYS A 31 -12.59 -13.68 2.53
C LYS A 31 -13.07 -15.02 3.02
N GLN A 32 -13.74 -15.80 2.16
CA GLN A 32 -14.24 -17.16 2.47
C GLN A 32 -13.12 -18.20 2.43
N THR A 33 -11.95 -17.88 1.88
CA THR A 33 -10.83 -18.85 1.81
C THR A 33 -10.32 -19.14 3.22
N PRO A 34 -10.33 -20.42 3.68
CA PRO A 34 -9.82 -20.79 5.00
C PRO A 34 -8.38 -20.34 5.21
N GLY A 35 -8.09 -19.70 6.35
CA GLY A 35 -6.78 -19.16 6.69
C GLY A 35 -6.62 -17.67 6.35
N ILE A 36 -7.42 -17.08 5.47
CA ILE A 36 -7.41 -15.65 5.21
C ILE A 36 -8.20 -14.92 6.30
N ARG A 37 -7.52 -14.03 7.00
CA ARG A 37 -8.08 -13.22 8.09
C ARG A 37 -8.51 -11.84 7.64
N GLU A 38 -7.73 -11.22 6.75
CA GLU A 38 -7.91 -9.84 6.34
C GLU A 38 -7.85 -9.69 4.81
N VAL A 39 -8.87 -9.04 4.24
CA VAL A 39 -8.92 -8.61 2.84
C VAL A 39 -8.88 -7.09 2.81
N VAL A 40 -7.86 -6.51 2.20
CA VAL A 40 -7.69 -5.07 2.08
C VAL A 40 -7.65 -4.66 0.62
N MET A 41 -8.04 -3.42 0.33
CA MET A 41 -7.98 -2.87 -1.02
C MET A 41 -7.16 -1.59 -1.04
N THR A 42 -6.44 -1.34 -2.14
CA THR A 42 -5.83 -0.05 -2.42
C THR A 42 -6.53 0.55 -3.64
N SER A 43 -6.97 1.81 -3.54
CA SER A 43 -7.74 2.51 -4.56
C SER A 43 -7.34 3.98 -4.64
N ASN A 44 -7.55 4.60 -5.79
CA ASN A 44 -7.45 6.04 -5.96
C ASN A 44 -8.67 6.81 -5.40
N GLY A 45 -9.70 6.11 -4.91
CA GLY A 45 -10.88 6.67 -4.27
C GLY A 45 -11.94 7.25 -5.20
N TYR A 46 -11.68 7.33 -6.52
CA TYR A 46 -12.63 7.90 -7.46
C TYR A 46 -13.95 7.12 -7.50
N ARG A 47 -15.06 7.80 -7.24
CA ARG A 47 -16.42 7.22 -7.18
C ARG A 47 -16.50 5.95 -6.32
N LEU A 48 -15.70 5.89 -5.26
CA LEU A 48 -15.64 4.72 -4.38
C LEU A 48 -16.71 4.74 -3.29
N ALA A 49 -17.06 5.92 -2.75
CA ALA A 49 -18.01 6.06 -1.63
C ALA A 49 -19.29 5.22 -1.83
N PRO A 50 -20.04 5.33 -2.95
CA PRO A 50 -21.28 4.58 -3.13
C PRO A 50 -21.09 3.04 -3.25
N LYS A 51 -19.87 2.57 -3.44
CA LYS A 51 -19.56 1.13 -3.56
C LYS A 51 -19.17 0.49 -2.21
N LEU A 52 -18.77 1.30 -1.22
CA LEU A 52 -18.14 0.81 0.01
C LEU A 52 -19.04 -0.12 0.83
N ALA A 53 -20.33 0.19 0.94
CA ALA A 53 -21.27 -0.68 1.65
C ALA A 53 -21.34 -2.09 1.04
N THR A 54 -21.38 -2.18 -0.29
CA THR A 54 -21.38 -3.48 -1.02
C THR A 54 -20.06 -4.21 -0.83
N LEU A 55 -18.92 -3.52 -0.94
CA LEU A 55 -17.60 -4.12 -0.75
C LEU A 55 -17.39 -4.61 0.69
N LYS A 56 -17.85 -3.84 1.68
CA LYS A 56 -17.83 -4.27 3.09
C LYS A 56 -18.68 -5.53 3.30
N LYS A 57 -19.89 -5.57 2.75
CA LYS A 57 -20.76 -6.75 2.81
C LYS A 57 -20.11 -7.99 2.16
N ALA A 58 -19.33 -7.78 1.11
CA ALA A 58 -18.55 -8.85 0.47
C ALA A 58 -17.37 -9.35 1.31
N GLY A 59 -16.98 -8.63 2.37
CA GLY A 59 -15.90 -9.03 3.28
C GLY A 59 -14.64 -8.18 3.19
N LEU A 60 -14.71 -6.98 2.60
CA LEU A 60 -13.60 -6.01 2.64
C LEU A 60 -13.43 -5.48 4.07
N ASP A 61 -12.25 -5.70 4.65
CA ASP A 61 -11.96 -5.32 6.04
C ASP A 61 -11.40 -3.91 6.18
N ARG A 62 -10.65 -3.42 5.19
CA ARG A 62 -9.97 -2.12 5.24
C ARG A 62 -9.67 -1.58 3.86
N ILE A 63 -9.61 -0.25 3.73
CA ILE A 63 -9.17 0.41 2.50
C ILE A 63 -7.88 1.22 2.73
N ASN A 64 -7.07 1.29 1.66
CA ASN A 64 -5.99 2.27 1.54
C ASN A 64 -6.33 3.17 0.37
N LEU A 65 -6.29 4.48 0.58
CA LEU A 65 -6.57 5.48 -0.45
C LEU A 65 -5.30 6.25 -0.78
N SER A 66 -5.08 6.49 -2.06
CA SER A 66 -3.96 7.32 -2.52
C SER A 66 -4.35 8.78 -2.42
N VAL A 67 -3.67 9.55 -1.56
CA VAL A 67 -3.92 10.96 -1.30
C VAL A 67 -2.57 11.65 -1.09
N ASP A 68 -1.98 12.14 -2.16
CA ASP A 68 -0.65 12.77 -2.09
C ASP A 68 -0.68 14.18 -1.51
N SER A 69 -1.85 14.84 -1.47
CA SER A 69 -2.06 16.14 -0.85
C SER A 69 -3.50 16.30 -0.38
N LEU A 70 -3.70 17.07 0.69
CA LEU A 70 -5.01 17.53 1.17
C LEU A 70 -5.34 18.96 0.69
N THR A 71 -4.49 19.55 -0.14
CA THR A 71 -4.72 20.83 -0.81
C THR A 71 -5.24 20.56 -2.23
N PRO A 72 -6.47 20.98 -2.59
CA PRO A 72 -7.07 20.65 -3.88
C PRO A 72 -6.17 20.96 -5.09
N ALA A 73 -5.61 22.17 -5.14
CA ALA A 73 -4.73 22.57 -6.23
C ALA A 73 -3.46 21.72 -6.34
N VAL A 74 -2.87 21.31 -5.20
CA VAL A 74 -1.69 20.44 -5.19
C VAL A 74 -2.07 19.01 -5.57
N PHE A 75 -3.21 18.51 -5.09
CA PHE A 75 -3.73 17.20 -5.47
C PHE A 75 -3.98 17.13 -6.99
N GLU A 76 -4.63 18.15 -7.56
CA GLU A 76 -4.86 18.24 -9.00
C GLU A 76 -3.54 18.32 -9.79
N MET A 77 -2.57 19.11 -9.33
CA MET A 77 -1.25 19.22 -9.95
C MET A 77 -0.52 17.86 -10.01
N ILE A 78 -0.62 17.05 -8.94
CA ILE A 78 0.04 15.74 -8.85
C ILE A 78 -0.69 14.69 -9.68
N THR A 79 -2.03 14.66 -9.61
CA THR A 79 -2.85 13.58 -10.18
C THR A 79 -3.36 13.88 -11.59
N GLY A 80 -3.33 15.15 -12.01
CA GLY A 80 -3.96 15.62 -13.25
C GLY A 80 -5.49 15.71 -13.17
N HIS A 81 -6.08 15.56 -11.97
CA HIS A 81 -7.53 15.51 -11.80
C HIS A 81 -7.99 16.23 -10.52
N ASP A 82 -8.99 17.11 -10.63
CA ASP A 82 -9.69 17.70 -9.48
C ASP A 82 -10.67 16.67 -8.89
N ARG A 83 -10.16 15.72 -8.09
CA ARG A 83 -10.93 14.61 -7.50
C ARG A 83 -10.69 14.40 -6.02
N LEU A 84 -10.03 15.34 -5.35
CA LEU A 84 -9.76 15.22 -3.92
C LEU A 84 -11.07 15.02 -3.11
N ARG A 85 -12.14 15.70 -3.50
CA ARG A 85 -13.45 15.59 -2.83
C ARG A 85 -13.98 14.16 -2.91
N ASP A 86 -13.93 13.52 -4.07
CA ASP A 86 -14.39 12.12 -4.24
C ASP A 86 -13.63 11.17 -3.28
N VAL A 87 -12.33 11.42 -3.09
CA VAL A 87 -11.49 10.61 -2.21
C VAL A 87 -11.84 10.83 -0.74
N LEU A 88 -12.05 12.09 -0.33
CA LEU A 88 -12.43 12.42 1.04
C LEU A 88 -13.84 11.94 1.39
N ASP A 89 -14.78 11.99 0.44
CA ASP A 89 -16.11 11.38 0.60
C ASP A 89 -16.02 9.86 0.82
N ALA A 90 -15.08 9.19 0.13
CA ALA A 90 -14.82 7.77 0.38
C ALA A 90 -14.19 7.50 1.75
N VAL A 91 -13.37 8.42 2.29
CA VAL A 91 -12.89 8.33 3.68
C VAL A 91 -14.05 8.43 4.66
N ASP A 92 -14.88 9.46 4.52
CA ASP A 92 -15.99 9.71 5.44
C ASP A 92 -17.02 8.56 5.43
N GLU A 93 -17.36 8.03 4.24
CA GLU A 93 -18.22 6.85 4.10
C GLU A 93 -17.61 5.59 4.73
N ALA A 94 -16.32 5.33 4.50
CA ALA A 94 -15.65 4.19 5.11
C ALA A 94 -15.67 4.26 6.65
N LEU A 95 -15.43 5.45 7.21
CA LEU A 95 -15.48 5.67 8.65
C LEU A 95 -16.90 5.50 9.20
N ALA A 96 -17.91 6.01 8.50
CA ALA A 96 -19.33 5.82 8.86
C ALA A 96 -19.72 4.34 8.88
N LEU A 97 -19.16 3.56 7.96
CA LEU A 97 -19.31 2.10 7.93
C LEU A 97 -18.45 1.37 9.00
N GLY A 98 -17.65 2.07 9.81
CA GLY A 98 -16.72 1.46 10.76
C GLY A 98 -15.58 0.68 10.10
N MET A 99 -15.20 1.06 8.88
CA MET A 99 -14.10 0.44 8.14
C MET A 99 -12.81 1.24 8.37
N PRO A 100 -11.71 0.61 8.83
CA PRO A 100 -10.43 1.28 8.97
C PRO A 100 -9.91 1.82 7.64
N VAL A 101 -9.37 3.04 7.68
CA VAL A 101 -8.84 3.74 6.50
C VAL A 101 -7.35 4.05 6.69
N LYS A 102 -6.56 3.84 5.66
CA LYS A 102 -5.19 4.35 5.56
C LYS A 102 -5.07 5.24 4.31
N LEU A 103 -4.51 6.43 4.48
CA LEU A 103 -4.15 7.33 3.38
C LEU A 103 -2.69 7.11 3.02
N ASN A 104 -2.37 6.98 1.75
CA ASN A 104 -1.00 6.88 1.27
C ASN A 104 -0.63 8.17 0.54
N ALA A 105 0.44 8.80 0.95
CA ALA A 105 1.02 9.96 0.30
C ALA A 105 2.49 9.68 -0.05
N VAL A 106 2.86 9.77 -1.31
CA VAL A 106 4.26 9.71 -1.72
C VAL A 106 4.91 11.06 -1.43
N LEU A 107 6.02 11.05 -0.70
CA LEU A 107 6.75 12.27 -0.36
C LEU A 107 7.52 12.79 -1.56
N MET A 108 7.22 14.01 -1.96
CA MET A 108 7.87 14.74 -3.04
C MET A 108 8.33 16.12 -2.55
N ARG A 109 9.59 16.47 -2.82
CA ARG A 109 10.24 17.68 -2.30
C ARG A 109 9.47 18.96 -2.63
N HIS A 110 9.10 19.14 -3.89
CA HIS A 110 8.55 20.39 -4.41
C HIS A 110 7.03 20.41 -4.53
N TYR A 111 6.35 19.26 -4.35
CA TYR A 111 4.89 19.19 -4.44
C TYR A 111 4.21 19.20 -3.08
N ASN A 112 4.53 18.22 -2.22
CA ASN A 112 3.83 18.01 -0.95
C ASN A 112 4.78 17.93 0.25
N GLY A 113 6.02 18.38 0.11
CA GLY A 113 7.00 18.30 1.18
C GLY A 113 6.55 18.96 2.48
N ASP A 114 5.77 20.02 2.43
CA ASP A 114 5.33 20.79 3.59
C ASP A 114 3.90 20.47 4.04
N GLU A 115 3.26 19.47 3.45
CA GLU A 115 1.87 19.07 3.76
C GLU A 115 1.73 18.30 5.09
N LEU A 116 2.82 17.91 5.76
CA LEU A 116 2.74 17.12 7.00
C LEU A 116 1.87 17.77 8.08
N ALA A 117 2.01 19.09 8.27
CA ALA A 117 1.19 19.83 9.25
C ALA A 117 -0.30 19.75 8.90
N ARG A 118 -0.68 19.87 7.63
CA ARG A 118 -2.06 19.75 7.16
C ARG A 118 -2.62 18.34 7.37
N PHE A 119 -1.82 17.32 7.08
CA PHE A 119 -2.22 15.93 7.36
C PHE A 119 -2.38 15.70 8.86
N THR A 120 -1.48 16.18 9.70
CA THR A 120 -1.62 16.00 11.15
C THR A 120 -2.84 16.74 11.69
N ASP A 121 -3.16 17.93 11.19
CA ASP A 121 -4.39 18.62 11.55
C ASP A 121 -5.64 17.83 11.14
N TYR A 122 -5.66 17.27 9.93
CA TYR A 122 -6.73 16.38 9.47
C TYR A 122 -6.91 15.16 10.39
N LEU A 123 -5.80 14.60 10.91
CA LEU A 123 -5.79 13.45 11.82
C LEU A 123 -6.29 13.79 13.24
N ARG A 124 -6.40 15.08 13.60
CA ARG A 124 -6.81 15.48 14.94
C ARG A 124 -8.15 14.89 15.34
N HIS A 125 -9.11 14.89 14.43
CA HIS A 125 -10.48 14.45 14.66
C HIS A 125 -10.90 13.21 13.84
N ARG A 126 -10.02 12.65 13.03
CA ARG A 126 -10.31 11.49 12.17
C ARG A 126 -9.44 10.30 12.52
N PRO A 127 -10.02 9.13 12.85
CA PRO A 127 -9.28 7.93 13.23
C PRO A 127 -8.74 7.18 11.98
N VAL A 128 -7.99 7.89 11.15
CA VAL A 128 -7.32 7.34 9.96
C VAL A 128 -5.81 7.31 10.17
N THR A 129 -5.09 6.50 9.38
CA THR A 129 -3.64 6.49 9.38
C THR A 129 -3.11 7.13 8.10
N ALA A 130 -2.50 8.31 8.19
CA ALA A 130 -1.78 8.91 7.04
C ALA A 130 -0.38 8.30 6.95
N ARG A 131 -0.07 7.64 5.83
CA ARG A 131 1.24 7.01 5.59
C ARG A 131 2.01 7.78 4.54
N PHE A 132 3.12 8.32 4.93
CA PHE A 132 4.07 8.98 4.04
C PHE A 132 5.07 7.95 3.52
N ILE A 133 5.13 7.83 2.21
CA ILE A 133 5.98 6.87 1.51
C ILE A 133 7.13 7.64 0.88
N GLU A 134 8.34 7.36 1.31
CA GLU A 134 9.54 7.91 0.66
C GLU A 134 9.55 7.50 -0.81
N LEU A 135 9.71 8.49 -1.71
CA LEU A 135 9.72 8.26 -3.15
C LEU A 135 10.77 7.22 -3.51
N MET A 136 10.38 6.22 -4.29
CA MET A 136 11.25 5.13 -4.71
C MET A 136 11.70 5.32 -6.15
N GLU A 137 12.99 5.10 -6.40
CA GLU A 137 13.54 5.07 -7.75
C GLU A 137 13.00 3.86 -8.53
N THR A 138 12.62 4.09 -9.79
CA THR A 138 12.19 3.07 -10.75
C THR A 138 12.89 3.27 -12.08
N GLY A 139 12.71 2.34 -13.02
CA GLY A 139 13.33 2.44 -14.35
C GLY A 139 12.96 3.71 -15.10
N ASP A 140 11.72 4.16 -14.95
CA ASP A 140 11.14 5.27 -15.74
C ASP A 140 11.19 6.63 -15.02
N ASN A 141 11.54 6.69 -13.71
CA ASN A 141 11.43 7.94 -12.94
C ASN A 141 12.76 8.50 -12.45
N ARG A 142 13.90 8.10 -12.95
CA ARG A 142 15.23 8.49 -12.42
C ARG A 142 15.43 9.99 -12.33
N GLU A 143 15.04 10.76 -13.36
CA GLU A 143 15.17 12.21 -13.36
C GLU A 143 14.21 12.84 -12.35
N PHE A 144 12.96 12.42 -12.35
CA PHE A 144 11.96 12.83 -11.38
C PHE A 144 12.40 12.50 -9.94
N PHE A 145 12.95 11.31 -9.73
CA PHE A 145 13.49 10.90 -8.43
C PHE A 145 14.59 11.84 -7.94
N ARG A 146 15.58 12.18 -8.79
CA ARG A 146 16.66 13.10 -8.41
C ARG A 146 16.14 14.47 -7.98
N GLN A 147 15.10 14.97 -8.64
CA GLN A 147 14.52 16.28 -8.35
C GLN A 147 13.60 16.25 -7.12
N GLN A 148 12.82 15.19 -6.96
CA GLN A 148 11.71 15.14 -6.02
C GLN A 148 11.97 14.31 -4.76
N HIS A 149 13.02 13.48 -4.73
CA HIS A 149 13.30 12.67 -3.57
C HIS A 149 13.52 13.51 -2.31
N ARG A 150 12.78 13.18 -1.26
CA ARG A 150 12.87 13.75 0.07
C ARG A 150 12.99 12.62 1.08
N PRO A 151 14.12 12.53 1.82
CA PRO A 151 14.31 11.47 2.82
C PRO A 151 13.26 11.54 3.94
N ALA A 152 12.58 10.44 4.21
CA ALA A 152 11.50 10.41 5.20
C ALA A 152 12.00 10.55 6.66
N HIS A 153 13.29 10.42 6.93
CA HIS A 153 13.83 10.70 8.26
C HIS A 153 13.64 12.15 8.71
N LEU A 154 13.54 13.10 7.76
CA LEU A 154 13.24 14.49 8.06
C LEU A 154 11.85 14.64 8.69
N LEU A 155 10.88 13.85 8.22
CA LEU A 155 9.55 13.81 8.82
C LEU A 155 9.57 13.12 10.19
N GLU A 156 10.38 12.10 10.36
CA GLU A 156 10.51 11.41 11.66
C GLU A 156 11.03 12.38 12.73
N ASN A 157 12.02 13.22 12.40
CA ASN A 157 12.53 14.26 13.30
C ASN A 157 11.44 15.28 13.66
N TRP A 158 10.70 15.73 12.65
CA TRP A 158 9.57 16.66 12.89
C TRP A 158 8.50 16.05 13.79
N LEU A 159 8.13 14.79 13.56
CA LEU A 159 7.17 14.08 14.40
C LEU A 159 7.64 14.01 15.86
N ALA A 160 8.90 13.67 16.09
CA ALA A 160 9.47 13.59 17.43
C ALA A 160 9.43 14.94 18.17
N THR A 161 9.79 16.05 17.48
CA THR A 161 9.76 17.39 18.06
C THR A 161 8.34 17.92 18.30
N ASN A 162 7.33 17.37 17.62
CA ASN A 162 5.93 17.76 17.74
C ASN A 162 5.09 16.77 18.58
N GLY A 163 5.72 15.99 19.46
CA GLY A 163 5.05 15.15 20.45
C GLY A 163 4.51 13.82 19.96
N TRP A 164 4.78 13.45 18.70
CA TRP A 164 4.43 12.14 18.17
C TRP A 164 5.37 11.06 18.70
N ARG A 165 4.83 9.96 19.17
CA ARG A 165 5.59 8.85 19.75
C ARG A 165 5.51 7.61 18.87
N PRO A 166 6.64 6.91 18.64
CA PRO A 166 6.63 5.68 17.88
C PRO A 166 5.83 4.62 18.62
N ARG A 167 4.98 3.92 17.86
CA ARG A 167 4.21 2.79 18.34
C ARG A 167 5.00 1.50 18.21
N ALA A 168 4.79 0.59 19.15
CA ALA A 168 5.27 -0.79 19.04
C ALA A 168 4.61 -1.46 17.83
N ARG A 169 5.40 -2.22 17.05
CA ARG A 169 4.95 -2.93 15.86
C ARG A 169 4.24 -4.22 16.27
N GLY A 170 3.05 -4.47 15.69
CA GLY A 170 2.34 -5.73 15.80
C GLY A 170 2.80 -6.76 14.75
N GLU A 171 2.49 -8.02 14.96
CA GLU A 171 2.86 -9.15 14.07
C GLU A 171 2.33 -8.97 12.62
N ASP A 172 1.10 -8.45 12.47
CA ASP A 172 0.44 -8.26 11.18
C ASP A 172 0.62 -6.85 10.59
N ASP A 173 1.50 -6.01 11.19
CA ASP A 173 1.75 -4.66 10.71
C ASP A 173 2.52 -4.68 9.39
N GLY A 174 2.22 -3.67 8.56
CA GLY A 174 2.91 -3.47 7.28
C GLY A 174 4.29 -2.83 7.47
N PRO A 175 4.92 -2.36 6.37
CA PRO A 175 6.27 -1.79 6.42
C PRO A 175 6.35 -0.39 7.05
N ALA A 176 5.22 0.22 7.38
CA ALA A 176 5.19 1.55 7.98
C ALA A 176 5.57 1.50 9.45
N ARG A 177 6.45 2.40 9.88
CA ARG A 177 6.61 2.75 11.29
C ARG A 177 5.50 3.72 11.65
N GLU A 178 4.59 3.33 12.54
CA GLU A 178 3.46 4.17 12.95
C GLU A 178 3.79 4.98 14.21
N PHE A 179 3.17 6.16 14.31
CA PHE A 179 3.33 7.11 15.41
C PHE A 179 1.95 7.55 15.88
N ASP A 180 1.78 7.60 17.21
CA ASP A 180 0.60 8.11 17.91
C ASP A 180 0.89 9.47 18.52
N HIS A 181 -0.14 10.30 18.71
CA HIS A 181 -0.08 11.55 19.42
C HIS A 181 -1.31 11.73 20.33
N PRO A 182 -1.16 12.14 21.63
CA PRO A 182 -2.28 12.21 22.57
C PRO A 182 -3.44 13.10 22.13
N GLY A 183 -3.16 14.15 21.36
CA GLY A 183 -4.15 15.12 20.87
C GLY A 183 -4.74 14.76 19.50
N HIS A 184 -4.54 13.53 18.99
CA HIS A 184 -5.00 13.14 17.65
C HIS A 184 -5.71 11.79 17.70
N ALA A 185 -6.87 11.70 17.03
CA ALA A 185 -7.58 10.43 16.86
C ALA A 185 -6.90 9.49 15.85
N GLY A 186 -6.22 10.07 14.87
CA GLY A 186 -5.53 9.34 13.82
C GLY A 186 -4.03 9.16 14.10
N ARG A 187 -3.35 8.54 13.14
CA ARG A 187 -1.93 8.16 13.23
C ARG A 187 -1.15 8.62 12.02
N VAL A 188 0.17 8.78 12.21
CA VAL A 188 1.12 8.96 11.12
C VAL A 188 1.92 7.69 10.94
N GLY A 189 2.14 7.26 9.69
CA GLY A 189 3.02 6.15 9.34
C GLY A 189 4.10 6.60 8.38
N LEU A 190 5.33 6.10 8.55
CA LEU A 190 6.45 6.37 7.63
C LEU A 190 6.91 5.07 6.98
N ILE A 191 6.94 5.04 5.64
CA ILE A 191 7.50 3.94 4.84
C ILE A 191 8.83 4.43 4.28
N ARG A 192 9.93 3.84 4.72
CA ARG A 192 11.31 4.28 4.46
C ARG A 192 12.10 3.18 3.76
N PRO A 193 11.93 2.98 2.44
CA PRO A 193 12.56 1.89 1.71
C PRO A 193 14.09 1.98 1.71
N TYR A 194 14.66 3.16 1.89
CA TYR A 194 16.12 3.37 1.95
C TYR A 194 16.71 3.20 3.36
N LYS A 195 15.88 2.93 4.37
CA LYS A 195 16.38 2.64 5.72
C LYS A 195 17.03 1.26 5.76
N GLN A 196 18.20 1.15 6.39
CA GLN A 196 18.83 -0.13 6.68
C GLN A 196 17.86 -1.06 7.45
N GLY A 197 17.80 -2.34 7.09
CA GLY A 197 16.92 -3.31 7.71
C GLY A 197 15.45 -3.22 7.24
N PHE A 198 15.10 -2.37 6.26
CA PHE A 198 13.72 -2.25 5.76
C PHE A 198 13.16 -3.57 5.21
N CYS A 199 14.01 -4.42 4.69
CA CYS A 199 13.61 -5.70 4.08
C CYS A 199 13.61 -6.89 5.04
N ASP A 200 14.19 -6.76 6.23
CA ASP A 200 14.43 -7.89 7.14
C ASP A 200 13.15 -8.62 7.53
N ASP A 201 12.07 -7.88 7.77
CA ASP A 201 10.74 -8.42 8.10
C ASP A 201 9.79 -8.47 6.90
N CYS A 202 10.31 -8.46 5.67
CA CYS A 202 9.44 -8.40 4.48
C CYS A 202 8.82 -9.76 4.14
N ASN A 203 7.56 -9.95 4.49
CA ASN A 203 6.75 -11.14 4.23
C ASN A 203 5.80 -11.00 3.01
N ARG A 204 6.06 -10.03 2.11
CA ARG A 204 5.15 -9.72 1.00
C ARG A 204 5.50 -10.48 -0.27
N LEU A 205 4.46 -10.99 -0.92
CA LEU A 205 4.47 -11.51 -2.27
C LEU A 205 3.46 -10.73 -3.10
N ARG A 206 3.61 -10.72 -4.42
CA ARG A 206 2.65 -10.14 -5.35
C ARG A 206 2.35 -11.10 -6.48
N VAL A 207 1.12 -11.10 -6.94
CA VAL A 207 0.73 -11.80 -8.16
C VAL A 207 0.17 -10.75 -9.11
N SER A 208 0.75 -10.66 -10.30
CA SER A 208 0.27 -9.75 -11.32
C SER A 208 -1.05 -10.23 -11.93
N SER A 209 -1.76 -9.32 -12.64
CA SER A 209 -2.96 -9.68 -13.42
C SER A 209 -2.66 -10.72 -14.52
N LEU A 210 -1.40 -10.89 -14.88
CA LEU A 210 -0.94 -11.88 -15.84
C LEU A 210 -0.59 -13.24 -15.20
N GLY A 211 -0.73 -13.38 -13.87
CA GLY A 211 -0.41 -14.59 -13.14
C GLY A 211 1.08 -14.79 -12.84
N ASP A 212 1.85 -13.70 -12.81
CA ASP A 212 3.27 -13.75 -12.47
C ASP A 212 3.50 -13.46 -10.99
N LEU A 213 4.24 -14.32 -10.32
CA LEU A 213 4.66 -14.14 -8.93
C LEU A 213 5.89 -13.22 -8.87
N GLN A 214 5.75 -12.14 -8.11
CA GLN A 214 6.83 -11.23 -7.76
C GLN A 214 7.23 -11.43 -6.30
N LEU A 215 8.45 -11.87 -6.06
CA LEU A 215 8.99 -12.09 -4.70
C LEU A 215 9.36 -10.78 -4.01
N CYS A 216 9.70 -9.76 -4.80
CA CYS A 216 10.04 -8.41 -4.34
C CYS A 216 9.42 -7.37 -5.26
N LEU A 217 9.14 -6.17 -4.74
CA LEU A 217 8.70 -5.01 -5.54
C LEU A 217 9.77 -4.64 -6.60
N PHE A 218 11.03 -4.85 -6.29
CA PHE A 218 12.20 -4.54 -7.13
C PHE A 218 12.92 -5.82 -7.59
N SER A 219 12.15 -6.85 -7.99
CA SER A 219 12.72 -8.07 -8.55
C SER A 219 13.19 -7.88 -10.00
N GLN A 220 14.05 -8.76 -10.47
CA GLN A 220 14.51 -8.77 -11.86
C GLN A 220 13.47 -9.33 -12.86
N GLY A 221 12.27 -9.65 -12.38
CA GLY A 221 11.16 -10.15 -13.19
C GLY A 221 10.17 -10.96 -12.34
N GLY A 222 9.06 -11.35 -12.96
CA GLY A 222 8.06 -12.24 -12.39
C GLY A 222 8.31 -13.70 -12.77
N ILE A 223 7.85 -14.61 -11.93
CA ILE A 223 7.85 -16.05 -12.16
C ILE A 223 6.44 -16.45 -12.58
N SER A 224 6.25 -16.93 -13.79
CA SER A 224 4.91 -17.30 -14.26
C SER A 224 4.35 -18.46 -13.44
N LEU A 225 3.14 -18.26 -12.93
CA LEU A 225 2.33 -19.29 -12.26
C LEU A 225 1.21 -19.80 -13.16
N ARG A 226 1.09 -19.34 -14.41
CA ARG A 226 -0.07 -19.60 -15.28
C ARG A 226 -0.38 -21.09 -15.43
N ASP A 227 0.62 -21.89 -15.72
CA ASP A 227 0.44 -23.34 -15.90
C ASP A 227 0.09 -24.01 -14.56
N ALA A 228 0.77 -23.60 -13.49
CA ALA A 228 0.48 -24.10 -12.16
C ALA A 228 -0.94 -23.72 -11.67
N LEU A 229 -1.41 -22.51 -12.00
CA LEU A 229 -2.78 -22.06 -11.67
C LEU A 229 -3.86 -22.84 -12.44
N ARG A 230 -3.52 -23.45 -13.59
CA ARG A 230 -4.45 -24.25 -14.42
C ARG A 230 -4.46 -25.73 -14.08
N HIS A 231 -3.32 -26.25 -13.67
CA HIS A 231 -3.11 -27.71 -13.63
C HIS A 231 -2.74 -28.24 -12.24
N ASP A 232 -2.12 -27.42 -11.36
CA ASP A 232 -1.75 -27.85 -10.01
C ASP A 232 -2.97 -27.85 -9.08
N THR A 233 -3.04 -28.82 -8.17
CA THR A 233 -3.96 -28.72 -7.02
C THR A 233 -3.50 -27.59 -6.07
N PRO A 234 -4.36 -27.08 -5.18
CA PRO A 234 -3.94 -26.08 -4.19
C PRO A 234 -2.72 -26.48 -3.37
N GLU A 235 -2.58 -27.78 -3.02
CA GLU A 235 -1.45 -28.34 -2.26
C GLU A 235 -0.18 -28.41 -3.10
N GLN A 236 -0.29 -28.78 -4.39
CA GLN A 236 0.85 -28.79 -5.31
C GLN A 236 1.38 -27.38 -5.53
N LEU A 237 0.49 -26.42 -5.78
CA LEU A 237 0.86 -25.01 -5.91
C LEU A 237 1.45 -24.46 -4.61
N SER A 238 0.92 -24.82 -3.44
CA SER A 238 1.49 -24.42 -2.16
C SER A 238 2.94 -24.91 -2.00
N ARG A 239 3.22 -26.20 -2.31
CA ARG A 239 4.59 -26.73 -2.30
C ARG A 239 5.51 -26.01 -3.29
N ARG A 240 5.00 -25.64 -4.46
CA ARG A 240 5.73 -24.85 -5.46
C ARG A 240 6.06 -23.46 -4.91
N LEU A 241 5.08 -22.76 -4.31
CA LEU A 241 5.28 -21.45 -3.68
C LEU A 241 6.36 -21.48 -2.61
N HIS A 242 6.39 -22.48 -1.73
CA HIS A 242 7.44 -22.62 -0.72
C HIS A 242 8.84 -22.69 -1.37
N ARG A 243 9.00 -23.50 -2.42
CA ARG A 243 10.29 -23.60 -3.14
C ARG A 243 10.69 -22.25 -3.78
N LEU A 244 9.73 -21.55 -4.39
CA LEU A 244 10.00 -20.27 -5.06
C LEU A 244 10.39 -19.18 -4.04
N VAL A 245 9.76 -19.16 -2.86
CA VAL A 245 10.05 -18.18 -1.80
C VAL A 245 11.47 -18.33 -1.26
N LEU A 246 12.07 -19.53 -1.29
CA LEU A 246 13.48 -19.72 -0.91
C LEU A 246 14.44 -18.92 -1.80
N GLY A 247 14.04 -18.59 -3.03
CA GLY A 247 14.80 -17.72 -3.94
C GLY A 247 14.62 -16.22 -3.69
N LYS A 248 13.83 -15.82 -2.67
CA LYS A 248 13.64 -14.41 -2.34
C LYS A 248 14.92 -13.82 -1.76
N LYS A 249 15.44 -12.77 -2.42
CA LYS A 249 16.61 -12.04 -1.95
C LYS A 249 16.34 -11.38 -0.59
N ALA A 250 17.37 -11.27 0.24
CA ALA A 250 17.30 -10.63 1.57
C ALA A 250 16.90 -9.15 1.49
N GLY A 251 17.19 -8.47 0.39
CA GLY A 251 16.85 -7.06 0.21
C GLY A 251 16.74 -6.65 -1.25
N HIS A 252 16.28 -5.43 -1.47
CA HIS A 252 16.24 -4.79 -2.79
C HIS A 252 17.55 -4.01 -3.09
N GLY A 253 17.72 -3.65 -4.38
CA GLY A 253 18.90 -2.92 -4.86
C GLY A 253 18.83 -1.40 -4.79
N LEU A 254 17.77 -0.78 -4.25
CA LEU A 254 17.56 0.68 -4.29
C LEU A 254 18.71 1.49 -3.68
N HIS A 255 19.39 0.98 -2.66
CA HIS A 255 20.58 1.61 -2.08
C HIS A 255 21.75 1.73 -3.07
N ARG A 256 21.71 0.97 -4.16
CA ARG A 256 22.69 0.99 -5.26
C ARG A 256 22.09 1.51 -6.55
N HIS A 257 20.95 2.22 -6.49
CA HIS A 257 20.21 2.71 -7.64
C HIS A 257 19.80 1.58 -8.63
N ASP A 258 19.56 0.36 -8.10
CA ASP A 258 19.08 -0.79 -8.87
C ASP A 258 17.59 -1.05 -8.53
N PRO A 259 16.64 -0.55 -9.36
CA PRO A 259 15.22 -0.80 -9.20
C PRO A 259 14.79 -2.18 -9.75
N GLY A 260 15.73 -3.04 -10.16
CA GLY A 260 15.43 -4.28 -10.84
C GLY A 260 14.72 -4.06 -12.19
N ALA A 261 13.80 -4.96 -12.52
CA ALA A 261 12.99 -4.84 -13.75
C ALA A 261 11.75 -3.93 -13.58
N THR A 262 11.59 -3.27 -12.42
CA THR A 262 10.42 -2.44 -12.14
C THR A 262 10.54 -1.10 -12.86
N ARG A 263 9.83 -0.95 -13.96
CA ARG A 263 9.76 0.31 -14.70
C ARG A 263 8.96 1.35 -13.93
N HIS A 264 7.73 1.01 -13.54
CA HIS A 264 6.88 1.86 -12.68
C HIS A 264 6.05 0.99 -11.71
N LEU A 265 5.71 1.54 -10.55
CA LEU A 265 5.08 0.78 -9.46
C LEU A 265 3.65 0.32 -9.78
N ALA A 266 2.93 1.06 -10.63
CA ALA A 266 1.57 0.69 -11.03
C ALA A 266 1.48 -0.66 -11.78
N MET A 267 2.58 -1.15 -12.39
CA MET A 267 2.61 -2.47 -13.04
C MET A 267 2.33 -3.63 -12.08
N ILE A 268 2.65 -3.46 -10.82
CA ILE A 268 2.64 -4.54 -9.81
C ILE A 268 1.86 -4.14 -8.55
N GLY A 269 1.00 -3.14 -8.68
CA GLY A 269 0.10 -2.70 -7.62
C GLY A 269 0.82 -2.07 -6.43
N GLY A 270 1.79 -1.23 -6.73
CA GLY A 270 2.57 -0.46 -5.74
C GLY A 270 1.91 0.83 -5.35
#